data_8b86605f7aec2dc4b078d638e0cbd683
#
_entry.id   8b86605f7aec2dc4b078d638e0cbd683
#
_cell.length_a   1.000
_cell.length_b   1.000
_cell.length_c   1.000
_cell.angle_alpha   90.00
_cell.angle_beta   90.00
_cell.angle_gamma   90.00
#
_symmetry.space_group_name_H-M   'P 1'
#
loop_
_entity.id
_entity.type
_entity.pdbx_description
1 polymer ?
#
loop_
_entity_poly.entity_id
_entity_poly.type
_entity_poly.pdbx_seq_one_letter_code
_entity_poly.pdbx_strand_id
1 'polypeptide(L)'
;MTSPASDLPPLSGRSFAVLRELMVERQIAARGVHDPRVLAAMRKVPREAFLPERMRDLAYEDAPVPIAAEQTMSQPYIVALMVEALLLQGGDNVLEIGAGSGYAAAVLGEIAGHVTTVERIAALADAAAAKLAALGYGDVDVHRGDGTRGWPAAAPYDAIVVAAGGPQVPESLKAQLKIGGRLVMPVGADQHAQQLVRLTRLGEADFKREHLGDVRFVPLLGAEGWQQPEPAGRTARDKG
;
A
#
# COMPACT_ATOMS: atom_id res chain seq x y z
N MET A 1 -9.14 -11.47 -36.25
CA MET A 1 -9.80 -11.73 -34.95
C MET A 1 -9.71 -10.46 -34.14
N THR A 2 -10.77 -9.67 -34.14
CA THR A 2 -10.90 -8.38 -33.46
C THR A 2 -11.12 -8.60 -31.99
N SER A 3 -10.33 -7.92 -31.16
CA SER A 3 -10.39 -7.96 -29.68
C SER A 3 -11.74 -7.41 -29.18
N PRO A 4 -12.42 -8.03 -28.22
CA PRO A 4 -13.73 -7.58 -27.72
C PRO A 4 -13.60 -6.53 -26.62
N ALA A 5 -12.88 -5.41 -26.86
CA ALA A 5 -12.62 -4.40 -25.83
C ALA A 5 -13.30 -3.03 -26.06
N SER A 6 -14.22 -2.89 -27.03
CA SER A 6 -14.67 -1.58 -27.46
C SER A 6 -16.15 -1.21 -27.28
N ASP A 7 -16.99 -2.02 -26.61
CA ASP A 7 -18.42 -1.73 -26.48
C ASP A 7 -18.92 -1.44 -25.07
N LEU A 8 -18.12 -0.72 -24.26
CA LEU A 8 -18.57 -0.32 -22.94
C LEU A 8 -19.02 1.14 -22.95
N PRO A 9 -20.26 1.45 -22.51
CA PRO A 9 -20.70 2.83 -22.37
C PRO A 9 -19.77 3.62 -21.43
N PRO A 10 -19.57 4.92 -21.66
CA PRO A 10 -18.67 5.75 -20.88
C PRO A 10 -18.98 5.65 -19.37
N LEU A 11 -17.93 5.67 -18.54
CA LEU A 11 -18.03 5.58 -17.07
C LEU A 11 -18.69 6.82 -16.44
N SER A 12 -18.79 7.92 -17.19
CA SER A 12 -19.41 9.17 -16.76
C SER A 12 -20.90 9.00 -16.42
N GLY A 13 -21.29 9.41 -15.22
CA GLY A 13 -22.68 9.35 -14.74
C GLY A 13 -23.06 8.10 -13.95
N ARG A 14 -22.15 7.17 -13.71
CA ARG A 14 -22.41 6.01 -12.84
C ARG A 14 -22.13 6.35 -11.37
N SER A 15 -22.88 5.72 -10.46
CA SER A 15 -22.58 5.84 -9.04
C SER A 15 -21.22 5.21 -8.69
N PHE A 16 -20.54 5.71 -7.65
CA PHE A 16 -19.30 5.14 -7.16
C PHE A 16 -19.44 3.66 -6.77
N ALA A 17 -20.61 3.25 -6.28
CA ALA A 17 -20.86 1.84 -5.96
C ALA A 17 -20.77 0.94 -7.21
N VAL A 18 -21.32 1.37 -8.34
CA VAL A 18 -21.24 0.65 -9.61
C VAL A 18 -19.81 0.64 -10.15
N LEU A 19 -19.11 1.77 -10.06
CA LEU A 19 -17.70 1.86 -10.51
C LEU A 19 -16.80 0.95 -9.67
N ARG A 20 -17.04 0.85 -8.37
CA ARG A 20 -16.31 -0.03 -7.46
C ARG A 20 -16.52 -1.50 -7.81
N GLU A 21 -17.74 -1.92 -8.09
CA GLU A 21 -18.01 -3.30 -8.52
C GLU A 21 -17.30 -3.62 -9.83
N LEU A 22 -17.38 -2.74 -10.82
CA LEU A 22 -16.68 -2.91 -12.10
C LEU A 22 -15.15 -2.96 -11.95
N MET A 23 -14.58 -2.15 -11.04
CA MET A 23 -13.16 -2.22 -10.69
C MET A 23 -12.80 -3.61 -10.18
N VAL A 24 -13.56 -4.14 -9.21
CA VAL A 24 -13.27 -5.46 -8.63
C VAL A 24 -13.41 -6.57 -9.68
N GLU A 25 -14.47 -6.56 -10.49
CA GLU A 25 -14.69 -7.59 -11.49
C GLU A 25 -13.64 -7.55 -12.62
N ARG A 26 -13.42 -6.37 -13.20
CA ARG A 26 -12.68 -6.23 -14.47
C ARG A 26 -11.20 -5.94 -14.31
N GLN A 27 -10.83 -5.19 -13.27
CA GLN A 27 -9.43 -4.79 -13.07
C GLN A 27 -8.71 -5.71 -12.08
N ILE A 28 -9.43 -6.36 -11.16
CA ILE A 28 -8.85 -7.14 -10.07
C ILE A 28 -9.06 -8.64 -10.30
N ALA A 29 -10.30 -9.12 -10.23
CA ALA A 29 -10.60 -10.55 -10.36
C ALA A 29 -10.23 -11.11 -11.75
N ALA A 30 -10.53 -10.37 -12.83
CA ALA A 30 -10.17 -10.76 -14.19
C ALA A 30 -8.65 -10.84 -14.43
N ARG A 31 -7.83 -10.29 -13.53
CA ARG A 31 -6.35 -10.32 -13.59
C ARG A 31 -5.72 -11.31 -12.60
N GLY A 32 -6.51 -12.20 -12.02
CA GLY A 32 -6.00 -13.32 -11.25
C GLY A 32 -5.95 -13.14 -9.73
N VAL A 33 -6.55 -12.09 -9.17
CA VAL A 33 -6.82 -11.99 -7.73
C VAL A 33 -8.10 -12.78 -7.43
N HIS A 34 -8.00 -13.80 -6.58
CA HIS A 34 -9.08 -14.75 -6.34
C HIS A 34 -9.50 -14.89 -4.87
N ASP A 35 -8.72 -14.39 -3.91
CA ASP A 35 -9.10 -14.48 -2.49
C ASP A 35 -10.43 -13.75 -2.25
N PRO A 36 -11.50 -14.46 -1.84
CA PRO A 36 -12.82 -13.87 -1.67
C PRO A 36 -12.83 -12.78 -0.59
N ARG A 37 -11.94 -12.83 0.41
CA ARG A 37 -11.85 -11.82 1.47
C ARG A 37 -11.28 -10.53 0.90
N VAL A 38 -10.24 -10.63 0.05
CA VAL A 38 -9.66 -9.47 -0.64
C VAL A 38 -10.69 -8.84 -1.56
N LEU A 39 -11.37 -9.62 -2.39
CA LEU A 39 -12.41 -9.11 -3.28
C LEU A 39 -13.57 -8.47 -2.52
N ALA A 40 -13.98 -9.04 -1.38
CA ALA A 40 -15.02 -8.47 -0.52
C ALA A 40 -14.57 -7.16 0.12
N ALA A 41 -13.34 -7.07 0.63
CA ALA A 41 -12.76 -5.85 1.19
C ALA A 41 -12.67 -4.72 0.13
N MET A 42 -12.20 -5.05 -1.07
CA MET A 42 -12.13 -4.09 -2.19
C MET A 42 -13.51 -3.59 -2.65
N ARG A 43 -14.58 -4.40 -2.50
CA ARG A 43 -15.97 -3.98 -2.74
C ARG A 43 -16.52 -3.10 -1.63
N LYS A 44 -16.13 -3.37 -0.38
CA LYS A 44 -16.68 -2.68 0.79
C LYS A 44 -16.06 -1.30 0.98
N VAL A 45 -14.74 -1.16 0.87
CA VAL A 45 -14.02 0.08 1.15
C VAL A 45 -14.27 1.13 0.07
N PRO A 46 -14.85 2.31 0.40
CA PRO A 46 -15.16 3.36 -0.56
C PRO A 46 -13.88 4.13 -0.96
N ARG A 47 -13.20 3.66 -2.01
CA ARG A 47 -11.90 4.19 -2.45
C ARG A 47 -11.94 5.70 -2.74
N GLU A 48 -13.05 6.22 -3.30
CA GLU A 48 -13.28 7.63 -3.56
C GLU A 48 -13.25 8.49 -2.30
N ALA A 49 -13.62 7.93 -1.14
CA ALA A 49 -13.58 8.64 0.13
C ALA A 49 -12.16 8.94 0.61
N PHE A 50 -11.16 8.21 0.12
CA PHE A 50 -9.74 8.40 0.46
C PHE A 50 -9.03 9.43 -0.42
N LEU A 51 -9.72 10.00 -1.40
CA LEU A 51 -9.19 11.02 -2.30
C LEU A 51 -9.73 12.42 -1.96
N PRO A 52 -8.99 13.48 -2.32
CA PRO A 52 -9.53 14.83 -2.37
C PRO A 52 -10.75 14.89 -3.30
N GLU A 53 -11.73 15.73 -2.99
CA GLU A 53 -12.99 15.81 -3.74
C GLU A 53 -12.79 15.97 -5.26
N ARG A 54 -11.87 16.83 -5.67
CA ARG A 54 -11.52 17.07 -7.09
C ARG A 54 -10.92 15.84 -7.81
N MET A 55 -10.51 14.80 -7.08
CA MET A 55 -9.87 13.61 -7.65
C MET A 55 -10.75 12.35 -7.52
N ARG A 56 -11.96 12.47 -6.93
CA ARG A 56 -12.83 11.31 -6.67
C ARG A 56 -13.27 10.58 -7.92
N ASP A 57 -13.45 11.30 -9.02
CA ASP A 57 -13.82 10.70 -10.31
C ASP A 57 -12.74 9.77 -10.88
N LEU A 58 -11.48 9.92 -10.43
CA LEU A 58 -10.36 9.05 -10.80
C LEU A 58 -10.21 7.82 -9.90
N ALA A 59 -11.04 7.70 -8.86
CA ALA A 59 -10.87 6.68 -7.83
C ALA A 59 -10.86 5.24 -8.37
N TYR A 60 -11.60 4.99 -9.43
CA TYR A 60 -11.83 3.66 -9.98
C TYR A 60 -11.15 3.41 -11.32
N GLU A 61 -10.24 4.32 -11.72
CA GLU A 61 -9.36 4.08 -12.84
C GLU A 61 -8.25 3.08 -12.48
N ASP A 62 -7.81 2.30 -13.45
CA ASP A 62 -6.75 1.29 -13.29
C ASP A 62 -5.35 1.93 -13.30
N ALA A 63 -5.17 2.94 -12.45
CA ALA A 63 -3.96 3.75 -12.36
C ALA A 63 -3.72 4.24 -10.93
N PRO A 64 -2.47 4.60 -10.56
CA PRO A 64 -2.19 5.33 -9.33
C PRO A 64 -2.77 6.75 -9.42
N VAL A 65 -3.32 7.25 -8.31
CA VAL A 65 -3.92 8.61 -8.23
C VAL A 65 -3.07 9.49 -7.33
N PRO A 66 -2.64 10.68 -7.78
CA PRO A 66 -1.89 11.62 -6.95
C PRO A 66 -2.66 12.02 -5.68
N ILE A 67 -1.94 12.10 -4.57
CA ILE A 67 -2.41 12.63 -3.29
C ILE A 67 -1.50 13.77 -2.82
N ALA A 68 -1.64 14.23 -1.58
CA ALA A 68 -0.78 15.29 -1.05
C ALA A 68 0.69 14.85 -0.94
N ALA A 69 1.59 15.83 -0.77
CA ALA A 69 3.03 15.64 -0.53
C ALA A 69 3.74 14.81 -1.63
N GLU A 70 3.33 14.97 -2.89
CA GLU A 70 3.90 14.26 -4.05
C GLU A 70 3.82 12.73 -3.96
N GLN A 71 2.89 12.23 -3.13
CA GLN A 71 2.64 10.80 -3.02
C GLN A 71 1.46 10.38 -3.91
N THR A 72 1.25 9.07 -4.03
CA THR A 72 0.15 8.50 -4.80
C THR A 72 -0.61 7.46 -3.98
N MET A 73 -1.92 7.40 -4.17
CA MET A 73 -2.71 6.23 -3.82
C MET A 73 -2.50 5.17 -4.91
N SER A 74 -1.98 4.02 -4.55
CA SER A 74 -1.61 2.96 -5.50
C SER A 74 -2.78 2.50 -6.36
N GLN A 75 -2.48 2.02 -7.59
CA GLN A 75 -3.43 1.38 -8.49
C GLN A 75 -4.25 0.30 -7.76
N PRO A 76 -5.59 0.21 -7.97
CA PRO A 76 -6.45 -0.75 -7.28
C PRO A 76 -5.96 -2.20 -7.38
N TYR A 77 -5.59 -2.63 -8.59
CA TYR A 77 -5.07 -3.98 -8.81
C TYR A 77 -3.82 -4.28 -7.98
N ILE A 78 -2.89 -3.33 -7.88
CA ILE A 78 -1.65 -3.51 -7.11
C ILE A 78 -1.95 -3.64 -5.61
N VAL A 79 -2.87 -2.83 -5.07
CA VAL A 79 -3.31 -2.98 -3.67
C VAL A 79 -3.88 -4.38 -3.43
N ALA A 80 -4.79 -4.83 -4.29
CA ALA A 80 -5.42 -6.16 -4.16
C ALA A 80 -4.38 -7.29 -4.27
N LEU A 81 -3.46 -7.21 -5.24
CA LEU A 81 -2.39 -8.20 -5.43
C LEU A 81 -1.47 -8.29 -4.21
N MET A 82 -1.08 -7.13 -3.65
CA MET A 82 -0.22 -7.09 -2.46
C MET A 82 -0.94 -7.68 -1.24
N VAL A 83 -2.21 -7.34 -1.03
CA VAL A 83 -3.02 -7.86 0.08
C VAL A 83 -3.25 -9.37 -0.06
N GLU A 84 -3.57 -9.87 -1.26
CA GLU A 84 -3.71 -11.30 -1.52
C GLU A 84 -2.41 -12.07 -1.25
N ALA A 85 -1.28 -11.50 -1.65
CA ALA A 85 0.04 -12.11 -1.46
C ALA A 85 0.42 -12.27 0.03
N LEU A 86 -0.21 -11.53 0.94
CA LEU A 86 -0.02 -11.67 2.39
C LEU A 86 -0.72 -12.93 2.95
N LEU A 87 -1.68 -13.51 2.24
CA LEU A 87 -2.45 -14.70 2.67
C LEU A 87 -3.10 -14.52 4.05
N LEU A 88 -3.70 -13.36 4.30
CA LEU A 88 -4.22 -12.94 5.60
C LEU A 88 -5.31 -13.86 6.15
N GLN A 89 -5.39 -13.95 7.47
CA GLN A 89 -6.46 -14.57 8.24
C GLN A 89 -7.11 -13.54 9.16
N GLY A 90 -8.35 -13.78 9.58
CA GLY A 90 -9.15 -12.82 10.37
C GLY A 90 -8.61 -12.49 11.77
N GLY A 91 -7.56 -13.16 12.24
CA GLY A 91 -6.91 -12.86 13.52
C GLY A 91 -5.49 -12.31 13.38
N ASP A 92 -5.02 -12.07 12.14
CA ASP A 92 -3.64 -11.67 11.89
C ASP A 92 -3.36 -10.25 12.40
N ASN A 93 -2.15 -10.06 12.94
CA ASN A 93 -1.56 -8.77 13.27
C ASN A 93 -0.73 -8.29 12.08
N VAL A 94 -1.12 -7.17 11.49
CA VAL A 94 -0.55 -6.67 10.23
C VAL A 94 0.14 -5.33 10.42
N LEU A 95 1.32 -5.18 9.80
CA LEU A 95 2.01 -3.90 9.68
C LEU A 95 1.96 -3.41 8.23
N GLU A 96 1.50 -2.18 8.04
CA GLU A 96 1.64 -1.45 6.79
C GLU A 96 2.71 -0.36 6.92
N ILE A 97 3.58 -0.23 5.91
CA ILE A 97 4.53 0.87 5.79
C ILE A 97 4.13 1.74 4.61
N GLY A 98 3.81 3.00 4.90
CA GLY A 98 3.32 3.98 3.94
C GLY A 98 1.80 4.06 3.92
N ALA A 99 1.17 4.61 4.97
CA ALA A 99 -0.28 4.79 5.05
C ALA A 99 -0.86 5.62 3.90
N GLY A 100 -0.12 6.66 3.46
CA GLY A 100 -0.54 7.54 2.39
C GLY A 100 -1.91 8.16 2.63
N SER A 101 -2.92 7.73 1.85
CA SER A 101 -4.31 8.14 2.03
C SER A 101 -5.06 7.39 3.13
N GLY A 102 -4.56 6.24 3.60
CA GLY A 102 -5.23 5.30 4.49
C GLY A 102 -6.07 4.22 3.77
N TYR A 103 -6.12 4.22 2.44
CA TYR A 103 -6.98 3.29 1.70
C TYR A 103 -6.57 1.83 1.88
N ALA A 104 -5.28 1.50 1.74
CA ALA A 104 -4.83 0.12 1.88
C ALA A 104 -4.94 -0.35 3.33
N ALA A 105 -4.70 0.53 4.32
CA ALA A 105 -4.96 0.25 5.74
C ALA A 105 -6.43 -0.13 6.00
N ALA A 106 -7.39 0.58 5.38
CA ALA A 106 -8.81 0.23 5.49
C ALA A 106 -9.14 -1.13 4.85
N VAL A 107 -8.54 -1.44 3.68
CA VAL A 107 -8.69 -2.77 3.03
C VAL A 107 -8.13 -3.88 3.91
N LEU A 108 -6.96 -3.67 4.52
CA LEU A 108 -6.37 -4.61 5.48
C LEU A 108 -7.26 -4.80 6.71
N GLY A 109 -7.83 -3.72 7.24
CA GLY A 109 -8.73 -3.75 8.40
C GLY A 109 -10.04 -4.50 8.17
N GLU A 110 -10.45 -4.70 6.91
CA GLU A 110 -11.60 -5.56 6.59
C GLU A 110 -11.29 -7.07 6.68
N ILE A 111 -10.00 -7.44 6.76
CA ILE A 111 -9.57 -8.84 6.68
C ILE A 111 -8.82 -9.27 7.95
N ALA A 112 -7.95 -8.41 8.45
CA ALA A 112 -7.06 -8.69 9.57
C ALA A 112 -7.73 -8.48 10.93
N GLY A 113 -7.15 -9.03 12.00
CA GLY A 113 -7.60 -8.79 13.36
C GLY A 113 -7.10 -7.48 13.94
N HIS A 114 -5.91 -7.04 13.51
CA HIS A 114 -5.33 -5.77 13.93
C HIS A 114 -4.41 -5.21 12.83
N VAL A 115 -4.46 -3.91 12.62
CA VAL A 115 -3.63 -3.21 11.62
C VAL A 115 -2.90 -2.04 12.27
N THR A 116 -1.57 -2.08 12.18
CA THR A 116 -0.70 -0.94 12.49
C THR A 116 -0.19 -0.37 11.18
N THR A 117 -0.30 0.94 10.96
CA THR A 117 0.27 1.60 9.78
C THR A 117 1.23 2.72 10.17
N VAL A 118 2.39 2.78 9.50
CA VAL A 118 3.44 3.77 9.77
C VAL A 118 3.60 4.68 8.56
N GLU A 119 3.49 5.99 8.79
CA GLU A 119 3.66 7.03 7.78
C GLU A 119 4.73 8.05 8.23
N ARG A 120 5.69 8.34 7.34
CA ARG A 120 6.78 9.28 7.64
C ARG A 120 6.37 10.75 7.53
N ILE A 121 5.40 11.05 6.69
CA ILE A 121 4.92 12.42 6.42
C ILE A 121 3.78 12.73 7.39
N ALA A 122 4.07 13.59 8.38
CA ALA A 122 3.15 13.90 9.47
C ALA A 122 1.75 14.30 8.97
N ALA A 123 1.68 15.17 7.96
CA ALA A 123 0.40 15.63 7.41
C ALA A 123 -0.43 14.50 6.76
N LEU A 124 0.23 13.50 6.16
CA LEU A 124 -0.46 12.32 5.63
C LEU A 124 -0.92 11.39 6.74
N ALA A 125 -0.07 11.16 7.76
CA ALA A 125 -0.44 10.35 8.91
C ALA A 125 -1.69 10.89 9.61
N ASP A 126 -1.74 12.22 9.87
CA ASP A 126 -2.88 12.88 10.49
C ASP A 126 -4.14 12.78 9.63
N ALA A 127 -3.99 13.04 8.33
CA ALA A 127 -5.12 12.95 7.41
C ALA A 127 -5.65 11.53 7.26
N ALA A 128 -4.76 10.52 7.23
CA ALA A 128 -5.14 9.11 7.18
C ALA A 128 -5.89 8.69 8.45
N ALA A 129 -5.35 9.02 9.64
CA ALA A 129 -5.99 8.71 10.93
C ALA A 129 -7.40 9.32 11.02
N ALA A 130 -7.54 10.61 10.70
CA ALA A 130 -8.83 11.28 10.71
C ALA A 130 -9.84 10.64 9.74
N LYS A 131 -9.38 10.26 8.54
CA LYS A 131 -10.22 9.65 7.53
C LYS A 131 -10.64 8.24 7.89
N LEU A 132 -9.72 7.42 8.38
CA LEU A 132 -10.00 6.06 8.85
C LEU A 132 -11.03 6.09 9.97
N ALA A 133 -10.86 6.95 10.98
CA ALA A 133 -11.83 7.12 12.07
C ALA A 133 -13.21 7.54 11.56
N ALA A 134 -13.27 8.52 10.64
CA ALA A 134 -14.53 9.00 10.06
C ALA A 134 -15.28 7.95 9.24
N LEU A 135 -14.57 6.96 8.69
CA LEU A 135 -15.13 5.87 7.88
C LEU A 135 -15.38 4.59 8.71
N GLY A 136 -15.19 4.62 10.02
CA GLY A 136 -15.43 3.48 10.91
C GLY A 136 -14.26 2.51 11.07
N TYR A 137 -13.06 2.88 10.63
CA TYR A 137 -11.81 2.11 10.78
C TYR A 137 -10.96 2.65 11.95
N GLY A 138 -11.60 3.01 13.06
CA GLY A 138 -10.92 3.55 14.25
C GLY A 138 -9.97 2.57 14.94
N ASP A 139 -10.08 1.28 14.63
CA ASP A 139 -9.22 0.21 15.15
C ASP A 139 -7.90 0.05 14.36
N VAL A 140 -7.70 0.83 13.30
CA VAL A 140 -6.42 0.92 12.60
C VAL A 140 -5.53 1.93 13.31
N ASP A 141 -4.41 1.44 13.86
CA ASP A 141 -3.44 2.28 14.56
C ASP A 141 -2.50 2.98 13.57
N VAL A 142 -2.62 4.31 13.47
CA VAL A 142 -1.77 5.13 12.60
C VAL A 142 -0.66 5.78 13.40
N HIS A 143 0.59 5.50 13.01
CA HIS A 143 1.78 6.04 13.67
C HIS A 143 2.63 6.89 12.72
N ARG A 144 3.25 7.92 13.26
CA ARG A 144 4.28 8.71 12.55
C ARG A 144 5.65 8.14 12.83
N GLY A 145 6.44 7.88 11.79
CA GLY A 145 7.78 7.37 12.00
C GLY A 145 8.51 6.99 10.71
N ASP A 146 9.75 6.58 10.90
CA ASP A 146 10.55 5.96 9.85
C ASP A 146 10.08 4.53 9.64
N GLY A 147 9.30 4.31 8.57
CA GLY A 147 8.73 3.01 8.23
C GLY A 147 9.77 1.92 7.96
N THR A 148 11.03 2.28 7.61
CA THR A 148 12.09 1.28 7.43
C THR A 148 12.44 0.55 8.72
N ARG A 149 12.15 1.16 9.87
CA ARG A 149 12.33 0.57 11.21
C ARG A 149 11.13 -0.23 11.70
N GLY A 150 10.03 -0.24 10.93
CA GLY A 150 8.79 -0.85 11.34
C GLY A 150 8.16 -0.19 12.57
N TRP A 151 7.45 -0.99 13.36
CA TRP A 151 6.85 -0.58 14.63
C TRP A 151 7.01 -1.68 15.68
N PRO A 152 8.16 -1.74 16.37
CA PRO A 152 8.49 -2.82 17.30
C PRO A 152 7.51 -2.99 18.46
N ALA A 153 6.81 -1.90 18.87
CA ALA A 153 5.91 -1.92 20.01
C ALA A 153 4.69 -2.85 19.83
N ALA A 154 4.28 -3.11 18.58
CA ALA A 154 3.17 -4.02 18.26
C ALA A 154 3.64 -5.33 17.59
N ALA A 155 4.96 -5.54 17.44
CA ALA A 155 5.52 -6.79 16.92
C ALA A 155 5.32 -7.95 17.93
N PRO A 156 5.34 -9.23 17.45
CA PRO A 156 5.61 -9.66 16.10
C PRO A 156 4.37 -9.65 15.20
N TYR A 157 4.58 -9.48 13.88
CA TYR A 157 3.52 -9.41 12.87
C TYR A 157 3.35 -10.72 12.11
N ASP A 158 2.11 -11.08 11.79
CA ASP A 158 1.77 -12.21 10.90
C ASP A 158 2.02 -11.83 9.44
N ALA A 159 1.82 -10.55 9.12
CA ALA A 159 2.07 -10.02 7.78
C ALA A 159 2.59 -8.59 7.83
N ILE A 160 3.46 -8.24 6.85
CA ILE A 160 3.97 -6.89 6.65
C ILE A 160 3.80 -6.52 5.17
N VAL A 161 3.24 -5.35 4.89
CA VAL A 161 3.16 -4.79 3.55
C VAL A 161 3.86 -3.44 3.49
N VAL A 162 4.65 -3.22 2.44
CA VAL A 162 5.39 -1.96 2.24
C VAL A 162 4.95 -1.31 0.94
N ALA A 163 4.28 -0.16 1.03
CA ALA A 163 3.77 0.60 -0.10
C ALA A 163 4.79 1.59 -0.68
N ALA A 164 6.08 1.27 -0.59
CA ALA A 164 7.19 2.04 -1.13
C ALA A 164 8.34 1.12 -1.54
N GLY A 165 9.10 1.48 -2.57
CA GLY A 165 10.17 0.65 -3.11
C GLY A 165 11.52 0.92 -2.45
N GLY A 166 12.18 -0.12 -1.94
CA GLY A 166 13.52 -0.03 -1.33
C GLY A 166 14.61 -0.72 -2.14
N PRO A 167 15.88 -0.43 -1.83
CA PRO A 167 17.02 -1.14 -2.46
C PRO A 167 17.08 -2.61 -2.03
N GLN A 168 16.58 -2.88 -0.85
CA GLN A 168 16.49 -4.22 -0.24
C GLN A 168 15.36 -4.23 0.79
N VAL A 169 15.00 -5.41 1.29
CA VAL A 169 14.06 -5.52 2.42
C VAL A 169 14.79 -5.11 3.70
N PRO A 170 14.28 -4.14 4.47
CA PRO A 170 14.87 -3.71 5.73
C PRO A 170 15.00 -4.86 6.74
N GLU A 171 16.16 -4.95 7.41
CA GLU A 171 16.39 -6.00 8.43
C GLU A 171 15.45 -5.83 9.62
N SER A 172 15.15 -4.58 10.00
CA SER A 172 14.18 -4.27 11.06
C SER A 172 12.79 -4.85 10.76
N LEU A 173 12.34 -4.86 9.50
CA LEU A 173 11.06 -5.45 9.12
C LEU A 173 11.10 -6.98 9.16
N LYS A 174 12.20 -7.58 8.69
CA LYS A 174 12.38 -9.03 8.76
C LYS A 174 12.40 -9.53 10.21
N ALA A 175 13.06 -8.81 11.11
CA ALA A 175 13.12 -9.15 12.53
C ALA A 175 11.75 -9.12 13.23
N GLN A 176 10.84 -8.21 12.79
CA GLN A 176 9.49 -8.06 13.34
C GLN A 176 8.46 -9.03 12.77
N LEU A 177 8.81 -9.81 11.73
CA LEU A 177 7.92 -10.80 11.13
C LEU A 177 7.91 -12.10 11.95
N LYS A 178 6.77 -12.70 12.20
CA LYS A 178 6.65 -14.04 12.80
C LYS A 178 7.27 -15.12 11.92
N ILE A 179 7.71 -16.24 12.50
CA ILE A 179 7.98 -17.46 11.72
C ILE A 179 6.65 -17.92 11.09
N GLY A 180 6.68 -18.21 9.79
CA GLY A 180 5.49 -18.45 8.96
C GLY A 180 4.83 -17.17 8.43
N GLY A 181 5.24 -15.99 8.89
CA GLY A 181 4.73 -14.69 8.43
C GLY A 181 5.21 -14.33 7.02
N ARG A 182 4.50 -13.40 6.38
CA ARG A 182 4.76 -12.94 5.00
C ARG A 182 5.00 -11.44 4.97
N LEU A 183 6.03 -11.04 4.21
CA LEU A 183 6.31 -9.63 3.93
C LEU A 183 6.24 -9.42 2.41
N VAL A 184 5.45 -8.44 1.99
CA VAL A 184 5.30 -8.05 0.57
C VAL A 184 5.81 -6.64 0.36
N MET A 185 6.76 -6.47 -0.57
CA MET A 185 7.46 -5.20 -0.77
C MET A 185 8.00 -5.07 -2.21
N PRO A 186 7.96 -3.86 -2.81
CA PRO A 186 8.75 -3.54 -4.01
C PRO A 186 10.24 -3.42 -3.67
N VAL A 187 11.10 -4.16 -4.39
CA VAL A 187 12.56 -4.13 -4.19
C VAL A 187 13.26 -3.95 -5.53
N GLY A 188 14.22 -3.05 -5.61
CA GLY A 188 15.03 -2.85 -6.81
C GLY A 188 16.29 -2.04 -6.53
N ALA A 189 17.33 -2.28 -7.31
CA ALA A 189 18.57 -1.50 -7.24
C ALA A 189 18.40 -0.07 -7.80
N ASP A 190 17.29 0.18 -8.50
CA ASP A 190 16.92 1.46 -9.10
C ASP A 190 15.54 1.89 -8.55
N GLN A 191 15.38 3.19 -8.26
CA GLN A 191 14.13 3.77 -7.79
C GLN A 191 12.99 3.73 -8.84
N HIS A 192 13.33 3.48 -10.11
CA HIS A 192 12.37 3.47 -11.22
C HIS A 192 11.97 2.08 -11.69
N ALA A 193 12.69 1.03 -11.27
CA ALA A 193 12.45 -0.35 -11.66
C ALA A 193 12.54 -1.27 -10.44
N GLN A 194 11.39 -1.79 -10.00
CA GLN A 194 11.31 -2.65 -8.83
C GLN A 194 10.57 -3.94 -9.16
N GLN A 195 10.95 -4.99 -8.46
CA GLN A 195 10.25 -6.26 -8.42
C GLN A 195 9.39 -6.31 -7.16
N LEU A 196 8.11 -6.60 -7.29
CA LEU A 196 7.28 -6.93 -6.15
C LEU A 196 7.70 -8.31 -5.65
N VAL A 197 8.16 -8.38 -4.41
CA VAL A 197 8.61 -9.63 -3.81
C VAL A 197 7.75 -9.98 -2.60
N ARG A 198 7.57 -11.29 -2.39
CA ARG A 198 7.08 -11.85 -1.13
C ARG A 198 8.23 -12.58 -0.45
N LEU A 199 8.48 -12.23 0.82
CA LEU A 199 9.29 -13.03 1.72
C LEU A 199 8.37 -13.81 2.66
N THR A 200 8.62 -15.10 2.81
CA THR A 200 8.03 -15.94 3.87
C THR A 200 9.12 -16.31 4.84
N ARG A 201 8.97 -16.00 6.12
CA ARG A 201 9.94 -16.38 7.15
C ARG A 201 9.76 -17.83 7.50
N LEU A 202 10.77 -18.67 7.24
CA LEU A 202 10.74 -20.11 7.51
C LEU A 202 11.40 -20.48 8.85
N GLY A 203 12.31 -19.62 9.33
CA GLY A 203 13.07 -19.80 10.55
C GLY A 203 13.64 -18.51 11.07
N GLU A 204 14.58 -18.58 12.01
CA GLU A 204 15.16 -17.39 12.65
C GLU A 204 15.85 -16.47 11.65
N ALA A 205 16.64 -17.03 10.73
CA ALA A 205 17.36 -16.33 9.66
C ALA A 205 17.04 -16.90 8.26
N ASP A 206 16.02 -17.75 8.14
CA ASP A 206 15.67 -18.43 6.90
C ASP A 206 14.41 -17.81 6.29
N PHE A 207 14.52 -17.38 5.01
CA PHE A 207 13.46 -16.70 4.28
C PHE A 207 13.35 -17.26 2.87
N LYS A 208 12.14 -17.68 2.47
CA LYS A 208 11.82 -17.96 1.08
C LYS A 208 11.45 -16.64 0.39
N ARG A 209 12.08 -16.36 -0.75
CA ARG A 209 11.75 -15.20 -1.59
C ARG A 209 11.04 -15.66 -2.87
N GLU A 210 9.96 -14.95 -3.21
CA GLU A 210 9.17 -15.18 -4.42
C GLU A 210 9.00 -13.85 -5.16
N HIS A 211 9.07 -13.88 -6.49
CA HIS A 211 8.83 -12.74 -7.37
C HIS A 211 7.36 -12.77 -7.83
N LEU A 212 6.64 -11.65 -7.65
CA LEU A 212 5.21 -11.53 -7.95
C LEU A 212 4.93 -10.70 -9.21
N GLY A 213 5.92 -9.99 -9.74
CA GLY A 213 5.81 -9.16 -10.92
C GLY A 213 6.65 -7.88 -10.83
N ASP A 214 6.74 -7.16 -11.93
CA ASP A 214 7.44 -5.88 -11.97
C ASP A 214 6.47 -4.74 -11.65
N VAL A 215 6.95 -3.77 -10.85
CA VAL A 215 6.15 -2.66 -10.33
C VAL A 215 6.95 -1.38 -10.28
N ARG A 216 6.24 -0.26 -10.08
CA ARG A 216 6.86 1.03 -9.84
C ARG A 216 6.19 1.73 -8.67
N PHE A 217 6.97 1.99 -7.63
CA PHE A 217 6.54 2.69 -6.41
C PHE A 217 7.42 3.90 -6.14
N VAL A 218 6.90 4.81 -5.32
CA VAL A 218 7.68 5.87 -4.70
C VAL A 218 8.80 5.27 -3.84
N PRO A 219 9.96 5.96 -3.66
CA PRO A 219 11.06 5.42 -2.90
C PRO A 219 10.73 5.27 -1.41
N LEU A 220 11.10 4.14 -0.82
CA LEU A 220 11.12 3.94 0.62
C LEU A 220 12.30 4.72 1.21
N LEU A 221 12.01 5.86 1.81
CA LEU A 221 13.01 6.75 2.43
C LEU A 221 13.11 6.49 3.92
N GLY A 222 14.31 6.35 4.45
CA GLY A 222 14.57 6.13 5.87
C GLY A 222 15.92 5.50 6.13
N ALA A 223 16.17 5.15 7.39
CA ALA A 223 17.47 4.65 7.84
C ALA A 223 17.94 3.37 7.13
N GLU A 224 17.00 2.48 6.77
CA GLU A 224 17.25 1.22 6.06
C GLU A 224 16.68 1.22 4.62
N GLY A 225 16.35 2.40 4.08
CA GLY A 225 15.85 2.61 2.73
C GLY A 225 16.80 3.47 1.89
N TRP A 226 16.21 4.19 0.93
CA TRP A 226 16.95 5.19 0.17
C TRP A 226 17.25 6.39 1.04
N GLN A 227 18.44 7.00 0.85
CA GLN A 227 18.77 8.27 1.47
C GLN A 227 17.95 9.40 0.83
N GLN A 228 17.47 10.34 1.62
CA GLN A 228 16.92 11.57 1.06
C GLN A 228 18.04 12.33 0.34
N PRO A 229 17.80 12.84 -0.89
CA PRO A 229 18.73 13.84 -1.44
C PRO A 229 18.82 14.99 -0.44
N GLU A 230 20.05 15.41 -0.12
CA GLU A 230 20.23 16.62 0.68
C GLU A 230 19.49 17.79 0.01
N PRO A 231 18.75 18.62 0.76
CA PRO A 231 18.18 19.83 0.19
C PRO A 231 19.33 20.63 -0.43
N ALA A 232 19.21 20.93 -1.73
CA ALA A 232 20.21 21.70 -2.45
C ALA A 232 20.57 22.93 -1.62
N GLY A 233 21.81 22.98 -1.14
CA GLY A 233 22.27 23.98 -0.19
C GLY A 233 21.94 25.37 -0.70
N ARG A 234 21.28 26.21 0.10
CA ARG A 234 21.24 27.65 -0.10
C ARG A 234 22.69 28.09 -0.22
N THR A 235 23.18 28.26 -1.44
CA THR A 235 24.45 28.92 -1.67
C THR A 235 24.37 30.29 -0.99
N ALA A 236 25.16 30.44 0.05
CA ALA A 236 25.41 31.74 0.69
C ALA A 236 26.07 32.65 -0.36
N ARG A 237 25.27 33.33 -1.16
CA ARG A 237 25.67 34.51 -1.93
C ARG A 237 24.82 35.66 -1.42
N ASP A 238 25.34 36.32 -0.41
CA ASP A 238 25.26 37.76 -0.21
C ASP A 238 26.08 38.14 1.01
N LYS A 239 27.37 38.37 0.77
CA LYS A 239 28.20 39.31 1.51
C LYS A 239 29.17 39.86 0.49
N GLY A 240 28.84 41.01 -0.03
CA GLY A 240 29.64 41.91 -0.82
C GLY A 240 28.97 43.26 -0.87
#